data_a3dd8f958230fdcb57c5ef985c798bac
#
_entry.id   a3dd8f958230fdcb57c5ef985c798bac
#
_cell.length_a   1.000
_cell.length_b   1.000
_cell.length_c   1.000
_cell.angle_alpha   90.00
_cell.angle_beta   90.00
_cell.angle_gamma   90.00
#
_symmetry.space_group_name_H-M   'P 1'
#
loop_
_entity.id
_entity.type
_entity.pdbx_description
1 polymer ?
#
loop_
_entity_poly.entity_id
_entity_poly.type
_entity_poly.pdbx_seq_one_letter_code
_entity_poly.pdbx_strand_id
1 'polypeptide(L)'
;MGIILAILLFSFIIFFHELGHFLLAKKNGIDVDEFAIGMRPEIYSKEYKGTKYAVRILPIGGFCAMGEDEETNDSPNNFNNKSVWARISVIAAGPVFNFILAFIFAVIITAMVGYDKPVIGAVESGYPAAEAGLKKGDEIVQMGNKKIHIFREVSFYNQFHSNEDVAVTVLRNGKEKTVTLTPKMDKELGYKRLGIGSSGYSKANLLTAFQYGGYEVKFWICTTVDSLKMLVTGQIGVNELSGPVGIVSTVDTTYKESRSYGVFAVVVQMLNMAILLSANLGVMNLLPLPALDGGRLVFLFVEAIRGKRVPPEKEGYVHLAGIILLMLLMVFVMFNDINRIFLGR
;
A
#
# COMPACT_ATOMS: atom_id res chain seq x y z
N MET A 1 -13.03 6.94 -18.98
CA MET A 1 -11.58 7.30 -18.89
C MET A 1 -10.99 6.83 -17.56
N GLY A 2 -11.62 7.06 -16.42
CA GLY A 2 -11.12 6.63 -15.12
C GLY A 2 -10.91 5.12 -14.99
N ILE A 3 -11.80 4.31 -15.54
CA ILE A 3 -11.63 2.84 -15.57
C ILE A 3 -10.36 2.43 -16.33
N ILE A 4 -10.08 3.07 -17.47
CA ILE A 4 -8.85 2.80 -18.23
C ILE A 4 -7.62 3.19 -17.43
N LEU A 5 -7.67 4.36 -16.74
CA LEU A 5 -6.60 4.80 -15.86
C LEU A 5 -6.41 3.83 -14.69
N ALA A 6 -7.48 3.31 -14.09
CA ALA A 6 -7.40 2.30 -13.04
C ALA A 6 -6.68 1.04 -13.53
N ILE A 7 -7.07 0.51 -14.69
CA ILE A 7 -6.45 -0.69 -15.29
C ILE A 7 -4.96 -0.43 -15.57
N LEU A 8 -4.61 0.70 -16.17
CA LEU A 8 -3.22 1.06 -16.46
C LEU A 8 -2.39 1.22 -15.18
N LEU A 9 -2.97 1.85 -14.15
CA LEU A 9 -2.33 2.03 -12.86
C LEU A 9 -2.02 0.70 -12.19
N PHE A 10 -3.01 -0.21 -12.14
CA PHE A 10 -2.82 -1.56 -11.60
C PHE A 10 -1.77 -2.34 -12.38
N SER A 11 -1.87 -2.32 -13.70
CA SER A 11 -0.90 -3.00 -14.57
C SER A 11 0.52 -2.51 -14.31
N PHE A 12 0.69 -1.20 -14.15
CA PHE A 12 1.99 -0.62 -13.89
C PHE A 12 2.54 -1.01 -12.51
N ILE A 13 1.69 -1.00 -11.47
CA ILE A 13 2.09 -1.40 -10.10
C ILE A 13 2.49 -2.87 -10.06
N ILE A 14 1.70 -3.75 -10.70
CA ILE A 14 2.00 -5.19 -10.75
C ILE A 14 3.25 -5.45 -11.60
N PHE A 15 3.39 -4.76 -12.74
CA PHE A 15 4.62 -4.84 -13.55
C PHE A 15 5.86 -4.50 -12.72
N PHE A 16 5.78 -3.44 -11.91
CA PHE A 16 6.92 -3.02 -11.08
C PHE A 16 7.23 -4.02 -9.95
N HIS A 17 6.21 -4.67 -9.43
CA HIS A 17 6.32 -5.79 -8.51
C HIS A 17 7.08 -6.98 -9.13
N GLU A 18 6.62 -7.46 -10.29
CA GLU A 18 7.26 -8.56 -11.04
C GLU A 18 8.69 -8.19 -11.47
N LEU A 19 8.93 -6.92 -11.81
CA LEU A 19 10.27 -6.42 -12.11
C LEU A 19 11.23 -6.60 -10.93
N GLY A 20 10.74 -6.48 -9.69
CA GLY A 20 11.51 -6.74 -8.49
C GLY A 20 12.03 -8.19 -8.47
N HIS A 21 11.13 -9.16 -8.63
CA HIS A 21 11.48 -10.58 -8.70
C HIS A 21 12.48 -10.85 -9.85
N PHE A 22 12.17 -10.34 -11.02
CA PHE A 22 13.01 -10.51 -12.22
C PHE A 22 14.43 -10.00 -12.01
N LEU A 23 14.60 -8.77 -11.53
CA LEU A 23 15.93 -8.17 -11.37
C LEU A 23 16.76 -8.90 -10.31
N LEU A 24 16.15 -9.30 -9.21
CA LEU A 24 16.85 -10.04 -8.17
C LEU A 24 17.13 -11.49 -8.58
N ALA A 25 16.26 -12.13 -9.35
CA ALA A 25 16.53 -13.45 -9.95
C ALA A 25 17.76 -13.39 -10.85
N LYS A 26 17.79 -12.46 -11.81
CA LYS A 26 18.95 -12.26 -12.68
C LYS A 26 20.25 -11.93 -11.93
N LYS A 27 20.16 -11.09 -10.88
CA LYS A 27 21.31 -10.75 -10.03
C LYS A 27 21.87 -11.97 -9.28
N ASN A 28 21.00 -12.89 -8.87
CA ASN A 28 21.42 -14.14 -8.19
C ASN A 28 21.77 -15.28 -9.17
N GLY A 29 21.79 -15.02 -10.47
CA GLY A 29 22.09 -16.03 -11.51
C GLY A 29 21.00 -17.11 -11.57
N ILE A 30 19.74 -16.74 -11.33
CA ILE A 30 18.58 -17.60 -11.51
C ILE A 30 18.09 -17.42 -12.96
N ASP A 31 17.81 -18.54 -13.60
CA ASP A 31 17.21 -18.52 -14.93
C ASP A 31 15.75 -18.06 -14.82
N VAL A 32 15.39 -17.13 -15.69
CA VAL A 32 14.01 -16.64 -15.82
C VAL A 32 13.52 -17.07 -17.19
N ASP A 33 12.56 -17.98 -17.21
CA ASP A 33 12.03 -18.55 -18.46
C ASP A 33 11.15 -17.54 -19.19
N GLU A 34 10.26 -16.89 -18.44
CA GLU A 34 9.36 -15.88 -19.01
C GLU A 34 9.19 -14.68 -18.07
N PHE A 35 9.22 -13.48 -18.67
CA PHE A 35 8.82 -12.24 -18.03
C PHE A 35 7.74 -11.58 -18.89
N ALA A 36 6.50 -11.55 -18.40
CA ALA A 36 5.36 -11.11 -19.17
C ALA A 36 4.58 -9.99 -18.48
N ILE A 37 4.04 -9.06 -19.29
CA ILE A 37 3.09 -8.03 -18.87
C ILE A 37 1.70 -8.45 -19.35
N GLY A 38 0.74 -8.52 -18.43
CA GLY A 38 -0.65 -8.86 -18.71
C GLY A 38 -0.94 -10.37 -18.69
N MET A 39 -2.20 -10.71 -18.95
CA MET A 39 -2.71 -12.08 -19.01
C MET A 39 -2.99 -12.51 -20.45
N ARG A 40 -2.90 -13.84 -20.72
CA ARG A 40 -3.15 -14.45 -22.04
C ARG A 40 -4.47 -13.98 -22.65
N PRO A 41 -4.55 -13.94 -23.99
CA PRO A 41 -3.57 -14.42 -24.98
C PRO A 41 -2.40 -13.44 -25.22
N GLU A 42 -1.32 -13.99 -25.80
CA GLU A 42 -0.10 -13.26 -26.13
C GLU A 42 -0.29 -12.41 -27.41
N ILE A 43 0.17 -11.15 -27.37
CA ILE A 43 0.17 -10.24 -28.52
C ILE A 43 1.52 -10.29 -29.23
N TYR A 44 2.58 -10.24 -28.43
CA TYR A 44 3.95 -10.19 -28.92
C TYR A 44 4.90 -10.81 -27.89
N SER A 45 5.87 -11.57 -28.39
CA SER A 45 6.96 -12.04 -27.57
C SER A 45 8.29 -12.03 -28.31
N LYS A 46 9.35 -11.92 -27.56
CA LYS A 46 10.72 -12.00 -28.04
C LYS A 46 11.61 -12.67 -27.01
N GLU A 47 12.39 -13.62 -27.44
CA GLU A 47 13.41 -14.24 -26.60
C GLU A 47 14.71 -13.42 -26.64
N TYR A 48 15.29 -13.16 -25.47
CA TYR A 48 16.57 -12.49 -25.34
C TYR A 48 17.33 -13.03 -24.12
N LYS A 49 18.57 -13.49 -24.34
CA LYS A 49 19.44 -14.07 -23.30
C LYS A 49 18.74 -15.15 -22.45
N GLY A 50 18.02 -16.06 -23.11
CA GLY A 50 17.35 -17.19 -22.46
C GLY A 50 16.10 -16.80 -21.65
N THR A 51 15.58 -15.59 -21.82
CA THR A 51 14.31 -15.16 -21.23
C THR A 51 13.34 -14.77 -22.33
N LYS A 52 12.14 -15.31 -22.30
CA LYS A 52 11.02 -14.90 -23.14
C LYS A 52 10.36 -13.65 -22.54
N TYR A 53 10.43 -12.53 -23.22
CA TYR A 53 9.70 -11.30 -22.88
C TYR A 53 8.39 -11.29 -23.64
N ALA A 54 7.26 -11.15 -22.95
CA ALA A 54 5.95 -11.20 -23.58
C ALA A 54 5.05 -10.04 -23.17
N VAL A 55 4.24 -9.55 -24.11
CA VAL A 55 3.13 -8.62 -23.87
C VAL A 55 1.84 -9.34 -24.24
N ARG A 56 0.87 -9.29 -23.35
CA ARG A 56 -0.38 -10.02 -23.45
C ARG A 56 -1.57 -9.08 -23.52
N ILE A 57 -2.69 -9.54 -24.10
CA ILE A 57 -3.86 -8.69 -24.43
C ILE A 57 -4.51 -8.05 -23.21
N LEU A 58 -4.70 -8.82 -22.14
CA LEU A 58 -5.35 -8.28 -20.95
C LEU A 58 -4.30 -7.55 -20.11
N PRO A 59 -4.35 -6.22 -20.04
CA PRO A 59 -3.36 -5.43 -19.32
C PRO A 59 -3.60 -5.50 -17.80
N ILE A 60 -3.81 -6.69 -17.28
CA ILE A 60 -4.03 -6.96 -15.86
C ILE A 60 -3.03 -8.02 -15.44
N GLY A 61 -2.18 -7.68 -14.46
CA GLY A 61 -1.20 -8.61 -13.93
C GLY A 61 0.15 -8.56 -14.64
N GLY A 62 1.08 -9.32 -14.11
CA GLY A 62 2.40 -9.63 -14.61
C GLY A 62 2.73 -11.08 -14.33
N PHE A 63 3.84 -11.56 -14.87
CA PHE A 63 4.29 -12.92 -14.66
C PHE A 63 5.81 -13.02 -14.80
N CYS A 64 6.46 -13.59 -13.79
CA CYS A 64 7.89 -13.88 -13.80
C CYS A 64 8.09 -15.37 -13.47
N ALA A 65 8.31 -16.20 -14.50
CA ALA A 65 8.56 -17.62 -14.34
C ALA A 65 10.05 -17.89 -14.14
N MET A 66 10.38 -18.62 -13.09
CA MET A 66 11.76 -18.93 -12.69
C MET A 66 12.02 -20.46 -12.57
N GLY A 67 11.17 -21.28 -13.23
CA GLY A 67 11.27 -22.74 -13.16
C GLY A 67 11.01 -23.30 -11.74
N GLU A 68 10.25 -22.57 -10.93
CA GLU A 68 10.00 -22.94 -9.52
C GLU A 68 9.20 -24.24 -9.37
N ASP A 69 8.34 -24.53 -10.36
CA ASP A 69 7.46 -25.69 -10.37
C ASP A 69 8.17 -26.96 -10.93
N GLU A 70 9.41 -26.84 -11.43
CA GLU A 70 10.18 -27.96 -11.96
C GLU A 70 10.97 -28.65 -10.86
N GLU A 71 10.41 -29.71 -10.26
CA GLU A 71 11.05 -30.48 -9.18
C GLU A 71 12.32 -31.22 -9.62
N THR A 72 12.48 -31.47 -10.95
CA THR A 72 13.49 -32.34 -11.50
C THR A 72 14.56 -31.65 -12.36
N ASN A 73 14.61 -30.32 -12.35
CA ASN A 73 15.59 -29.57 -13.11
C ASN A 73 16.91 -29.45 -12.34
N ASP A 74 17.92 -30.24 -12.75
CA ASP A 74 19.26 -30.28 -12.13
C ASP A 74 20.13 -29.05 -12.47
N SER A 75 19.58 -28.04 -13.19
CA SER A 75 20.33 -26.83 -13.51
C SER A 75 20.77 -26.10 -12.24
N PRO A 76 22.05 -25.76 -12.11
CA PRO A 76 22.56 -24.99 -10.98
C PRO A 76 21.94 -23.57 -10.91
N ASN A 77 21.29 -23.13 -12.00
CA ASN A 77 20.62 -21.84 -12.10
C ASN A 77 19.10 -21.92 -11.84
N ASN A 78 18.55 -23.12 -11.60
CA ASN A 78 17.16 -23.26 -11.18
C ASN A 78 16.95 -22.59 -9.82
N PHE A 79 15.81 -21.90 -9.63
CA PHE A 79 15.44 -21.23 -8.40
C PHE A 79 15.60 -22.14 -7.16
N ASN A 80 15.14 -23.39 -7.29
CA ASN A 80 15.15 -24.38 -6.20
C ASN A 80 16.55 -24.81 -5.77
N ASN A 81 17.56 -24.70 -6.65
CA ASN A 81 18.95 -25.11 -6.40
C ASN A 81 19.82 -23.98 -5.84
N LYS A 82 19.27 -22.74 -5.74
CA LYS A 82 19.99 -21.61 -5.15
C LYS A 82 19.94 -21.62 -3.62
N SER A 83 20.87 -20.89 -3.02
CA SER A 83 20.88 -20.73 -1.56
C SER A 83 19.55 -20.14 -1.06
N VAL A 84 19.14 -20.51 0.15
CA VAL A 84 17.90 -20.02 0.75
C VAL A 84 17.86 -18.48 0.82
N TRP A 85 18.99 -17.82 1.07
CA TRP A 85 19.07 -16.37 1.13
C TRP A 85 18.90 -15.69 -0.24
N ALA A 86 19.41 -16.34 -1.32
CA ALA A 86 19.17 -15.87 -2.67
C ALA A 86 17.67 -15.94 -2.99
N ARG A 87 17.00 -17.05 -2.67
CA ARG A 87 15.56 -17.24 -2.85
C ARG A 87 14.74 -16.24 -2.04
N ILE A 88 15.08 -16.03 -0.76
CA ILE A 88 14.45 -15.00 0.10
C ILE A 88 14.58 -13.62 -0.55
N SER A 89 15.77 -13.26 -1.04
CA SER A 89 16.00 -11.96 -1.66
C SER A 89 15.14 -11.74 -2.92
N VAL A 90 14.93 -12.81 -3.72
CA VAL A 90 14.09 -12.76 -4.92
C VAL A 90 12.63 -12.61 -4.55
N ILE A 91 12.11 -13.43 -3.65
CA ILE A 91 10.69 -13.36 -3.25
C ILE A 91 10.37 -12.04 -2.53
N ALA A 92 11.24 -11.55 -1.65
CA ALA A 92 11.05 -10.28 -0.99
C ALA A 92 11.15 -9.06 -1.93
N ALA A 93 11.78 -9.21 -3.10
CA ALA A 93 12.00 -8.10 -4.02
C ALA A 93 10.70 -7.53 -4.60
N GLY A 94 9.70 -8.36 -4.89
CA GLY A 94 8.39 -7.88 -5.38
C GLY A 94 7.77 -6.84 -4.45
N PRO A 95 7.46 -7.18 -3.20
CA PRO A 95 6.95 -6.21 -2.22
C PRO A 95 7.85 -5.00 -1.99
N VAL A 96 9.17 -5.20 -1.92
CA VAL A 96 10.14 -4.10 -1.75
C VAL A 96 10.09 -3.13 -2.92
N PHE A 97 9.97 -3.61 -4.16
CA PHE A 97 9.84 -2.75 -5.33
C PHE A 97 8.55 -1.95 -5.32
N ASN A 98 7.46 -2.48 -4.78
CA ASN A 98 6.25 -1.69 -4.57
C ASN A 98 6.46 -0.53 -3.59
N PHE A 99 7.20 -0.73 -2.49
CA PHE A 99 7.56 0.37 -1.59
C PHE A 99 8.49 1.39 -2.25
N ILE A 100 9.43 0.93 -3.08
CA ILE A 100 10.30 1.82 -3.86
C ILE A 100 9.47 2.65 -4.84
N LEU A 101 8.51 2.05 -5.54
CA LEU A 101 7.61 2.77 -6.45
C LEU A 101 6.76 3.80 -5.72
N ALA A 102 6.16 3.42 -4.59
CA ALA A 102 5.41 4.33 -3.74
C ALA A 102 6.29 5.52 -3.29
N PHE A 103 7.54 5.25 -2.91
CA PHE A 103 8.49 6.28 -2.50
C PHE A 103 8.85 7.25 -3.65
N ILE A 104 9.12 6.73 -4.85
CA ILE A 104 9.41 7.56 -6.03
C ILE A 104 8.22 8.51 -6.29
N PHE A 105 7.00 8.00 -6.30
CA PHE A 105 5.82 8.83 -6.53
C PHE A 105 5.58 9.82 -5.40
N ALA A 106 5.81 9.44 -4.14
CA ALA A 106 5.69 10.33 -3.00
C ALA A 106 6.71 11.49 -3.06
N VAL A 107 7.96 11.21 -3.46
CA VAL A 107 8.97 12.26 -3.69
C VAL A 107 8.55 13.20 -4.81
N ILE A 108 8.02 12.66 -5.92
CA ILE A 108 7.54 13.46 -7.05
C ILE A 108 6.39 14.39 -6.60
N ILE A 109 5.37 13.86 -5.91
CA ILE A 109 4.25 14.67 -5.41
C ILE A 109 4.75 15.74 -4.45
N THR A 110 5.60 15.37 -3.50
CA THR A 110 6.12 16.32 -2.51
C THR A 110 6.93 17.43 -3.20
N ALA A 111 7.69 17.11 -4.24
CA ALA A 111 8.40 18.12 -5.03
C ALA A 111 7.45 19.03 -5.83
N MET A 112 6.33 18.51 -6.33
CA MET A 112 5.35 19.26 -7.13
C MET A 112 4.40 20.13 -6.29
N VAL A 113 3.88 19.59 -5.19
CA VAL A 113 2.82 20.20 -4.38
C VAL A 113 3.37 20.83 -3.11
N GLY A 114 4.49 20.31 -2.59
CA GLY A 114 5.00 20.62 -1.28
C GLY A 114 4.67 19.56 -0.24
N TYR A 115 4.92 19.86 1.01
CA TYR A 115 4.69 18.95 2.14
C TYR A 115 3.84 19.61 3.22
N ASP A 116 3.02 18.81 3.90
CA ASP A 116 2.08 19.24 4.92
C ASP A 116 2.65 18.93 6.31
N LYS A 117 3.24 19.96 6.96
CA LYS A 117 3.72 19.83 8.34
C LYS A 117 2.55 19.64 9.31
N PRO A 118 2.73 18.90 10.40
CA PRO A 118 1.70 18.74 11.43
C PRO A 118 1.57 19.99 12.31
N VAL A 119 1.52 21.17 11.69
CA VAL A 119 1.37 22.46 12.35
C VAL A 119 -0.08 22.89 12.29
N ILE A 120 -0.62 23.27 13.43
CA ILE A 120 -1.98 23.77 13.57
C ILE A 120 -2.11 25.12 12.84
N GLY A 121 -2.88 25.16 11.78
CA GLY A 121 -3.20 26.37 11.02
C GLY A 121 -4.42 27.10 11.54
N ALA A 122 -5.40 26.33 12.05
CA ALA A 122 -6.62 26.85 12.64
C ALA A 122 -7.09 25.99 13.81
N VAL A 123 -7.70 26.63 14.81
CA VAL A 123 -8.38 25.96 15.92
C VAL A 123 -9.81 26.49 15.94
N GLU A 124 -10.78 25.59 15.85
CA GLU A 124 -12.19 25.94 15.77
C GLU A 124 -12.79 26.14 17.18
N SER A 125 -13.49 27.24 17.36
CA SER A 125 -14.17 27.54 18.63
C SER A 125 -15.29 26.53 18.90
N GLY A 126 -15.44 26.11 20.16
CA GLY A 126 -16.45 25.12 20.57
C GLY A 126 -16.07 23.68 20.30
N TYR A 127 -14.82 23.43 19.86
CA TYR A 127 -14.24 22.11 19.72
C TYR A 127 -13.16 21.83 20.79
N PRO A 128 -12.87 20.54 21.05
CA PRO A 128 -11.95 20.11 22.13
C PRO A 128 -10.57 20.76 22.09
N ALA A 129 -10.04 20.98 20.88
CA ALA A 129 -8.72 21.61 20.73
C ALA A 129 -8.68 23.05 21.27
N ALA A 130 -9.75 23.84 21.05
CA ALA A 130 -9.86 25.19 21.57
C ALA A 130 -10.04 25.18 23.10
N GLU A 131 -10.88 24.30 23.63
CA GLU A 131 -11.15 24.15 25.07
C GLU A 131 -9.89 23.74 25.84
N ALA A 132 -9.03 22.87 25.25
CA ALA A 132 -7.73 22.47 25.82
C ALA A 132 -6.62 23.52 25.65
N GLY A 133 -6.92 24.63 24.99
CA GLY A 133 -6.00 25.76 24.81
C GLY A 133 -4.88 25.48 23.78
N LEU A 134 -5.13 24.64 22.78
CA LEU A 134 -4.29 24.54 21.60
C LEU A 134 -4.41 25.83 20.79
N LYS A 135 -3.36 26.19 20.07
CA LYS A 135 -3.27 27.45 19.32
C LYS A 135 -2.73 27.22 17.92
N LYS A 136 -3.06 28.14 17.01
CA LYS A 136 -2.39 28.25 15.73
C LYS A 136 -0.88 28.37 15.92
N GLY A 137 -0.10 27.60 15.15
CA GLY A 137 1.35 27.54 15.23
C GLY A 137 1.90 26.44 16.14
N ASP A 138 1.06 25.74 16.90
CA ASP A 138 1.49 24.53 17.62
C ASP A 138 1.86 23.43 16.62
N GLU A 139 2.99 22.76 16.81
CA GLU A 139 3.38 21.61 16.01
C GLU A 139 3.01 20.33 16.76
N ILE A 140 2.14 19.50 16.17
CA ILE A 140 1.72 18.23 16.77
C ILE A 140 2.84 17.22 16.54
N VAL A 141 3.47 16.75 17.63
CA VAL A 141 4.59 15.81 17.56
C VAL A 141 4.18 14.38 17.90
N GLN A 142 3.06 14.22 18.66
CA GLN A 142 2.57 12.89 19.04
C GLN A 142 1.06 12.91 19.28
N MET A 143 0.39 11.81 18.92
CA MET A 143 -1.01 11.50 19.27
C MET A 143 -1.08 10.08 19.84
N GLY A 144 -1.53 9.95 21.08
CA GLY A 144 -1.43 8.71 21.84
C GLY A 144 0.01 8.20 21.85
N ASN A 145 0.22 6.99 21.30
CA ASN A 145 1.54 6.37 21.21
C ASN A 145 2.24 6.58 19.85
N LYS A 146 1.61 7.31 18.91
CA LYS A 146 2.15 7.51 17.56
C LYS A 146 2.82 8.87 17.42
N LYS A 147 4.07 8.87 16.92
CA LYS A 147 4.77 10.09 16.48
C LYS A 147 4.16 10.58 15.18
N ILE A 148 3.92 11.87 15.09
CA ILE A 148 3.28 12.54 13.95
C ILE A 148 4.36 13.29 13.16
N HIS A 149 4.35 13.12 11.83
CA HIS A 149 5.34 13.72 10.93
C HIS A 149 4.68 14.55 9.81
N ILE A 150 3.43 14.21 9.44
CA ILE A 150 2.63 14.91 8.44
C ILE A 150 1.21 15.14 8.99
N PHE A 151 0.56 16.22 8.57
CA PHE A 151 -0.77 16.56 9.10
C PHE A 151 -1.84 15.51 8.77
N ARG A 152 -1.69 14.80 7.67
CA ARG A 152 -2.58 13.68 7.30
C ARG A 152 -2.66 12.62 8.40
N GLU A 153 -1.55 12.33 9.10
CA GLU A 153 -1.55 11.39 10.25
C GLU A 153 -2.48 11.84 11.37
N VAL A 154 -2.62 13.16 11.60
CA VAL A 154 -3.55 13.71 12.60
C VAL A 154 -5.00 13.38 12.25
N SER A 155 -5.38 13.62 11.00
CA SER A 155 -6.75 13.37 10.52
C SER A 155 -7.10 11.88 10.59
N PHE A 156 -6.21 11.01 10.12
CA PHE A 156 -6.42 9.56 10.17
C PHE A 156 -6.41 9.02 11.59
N TYR A 157 -5.51 9.51 12.46
CA TYR A 157 -5.52 9.09 13.87
C TYR A 157 -6.86 9.41 14.53
N ASN A 158 -7.39 10.63 14.33
CA ASN A 158 -8.70 11.01 14.85
C ASN A 158 -9.83 10.12 14.30
N GLN A 159 -9.78 9.75 13.02
CA GLN A 159 -10.80 8.87 12.42
C GLN A 159 -10.83 7.49 13.07
N PHE A 160 -9.67 6.89 13.31
CA PHE A 160 -9.57 5.57 13.93
C PHE A 160 -9.83 5.57 15.46
N HIS A 161 -9.64 6.70 16.14
CA HIS A 161 -9.81 6.84 17.59
C HIS A 161 -10.91 7.86 17.96
N SER A 162 -11.96 7.94 17.12
CA SER A 162 -13.02 8.93 17.27
C SER A 162 -13.89 8.74 18.54
N ASN A 163 -13.84 7.57 19.17
CA ASN A 163 -14.62 7.24 20.36
C ASN A 163 -13.79 7.21 21.65
N GLU A 164 -12.53 7.62 21.60
CA GLU A 164 -11.59 7.54 22.72
C GLU A 164 -11.04 8.93 23.04
N ASP A 165 -10.59 9.10 24.28
CA ASP A 165 -9.80 10.26 24.65
C ASP A 165 -8.41 10.17 24.05
N VAL A 166 -7.96 11.21 23.36
CA VAL A 166 -6.70 11.26 22.63
C VAL A 166 -5.73 12.20 23.34
N ALA A 167 -4.61 11.66 23.83
CA ALA A 167 -3.51 12.48 24.31
C ALA A 167 -2.76 13.08 23.10
N VAL A 168 -2.74 14.42 23.01
CA VAL A 168 -2.06 15.15 21.94
C VAL A 168 -0.90 15.94 22.54
N THR A 169 0.32 15.66 22.10
CA THR A 169 1.52 16.40 22.49
C THR A 169 1.89 17.36 21.36
N VAL A 170 2.01 18.62 21.70
CA VAL A 170 2.42 19.70 20.79
C VAL A 170 3.70 20.35 21.24
N LEU A 171 4.49 20.79 20.28
CA LEU A 171 5.67 21.62 20.50
C LEU A 171 5.26 23.09 20.31
N ARG A 172 5.34 23.89 21.40
CA ARG A 172 5.04 25.32 21.42
C ARG A 172 6.25 26.09 21.95
N ASN A 173 6.85 26.95 21.14
CA ASN A 173 8.06 27.73 21.51
C ASN A 173 9.19 26.85 22.08
N GLY A 174 9.42 25.68 21.46
CA GLY A 174 10.46 24.74 21.88
C GLY A 174 10.14 23.91 23.14
N LYS A 175 8.92 24.04 23.70
CA LYS A 175 8.48 23.26 24.87
C LYS A 175 7.34 22.33 24.51
N GLU A 176 7.42 21.10 24.96
CA GLU A 176 6.34 20.13 24.78
C GLU A 176 5.20 20.43 25.77
N LYS A 177 3.98 20.34 25.27
CA LYS A 177 2.75 20.42 26.04
C LYS A 177 1.84 19.27 25.62
N THR A 178 1.41 18.46 26.57
CA THR A 178 0.43 17.39 26.32
C THR A 178 -0.93 17.81 26.85
N VAL A 179 -1.97 17.58 26.07
CA VAL A 179 -3.36 17.79 26.41
C VAL A 179 -4.18 16.57 26.01
N THR A 180 -5.24 16.28 26.74
CA THR A 180 -6.17 15.21 26.39
C THR A 180 -7.39 15.82 25.71
N LEU A 181 -7.77 15.27 24.55
CA LEU A 181 -8.88 15.75 23.73
C LEU A 181 -9.90 14.62 23.53
N THR A 182 -11.16 14.88 23.80
CA THR A 182 -12.28 13.97 23.51
C THR A 182 -12.93 14.39 22.18
N PRO A 183 -12.86 13.60 21.09
CA PRO A 183 -13.43 13.98 19.80
C PRO A 183 -14.94 14.28 19.91
N LYS A 184 -15.38 15.43 19.40
CA LYS A 184 -16.77 15.92 19.47
C LYS A 184 -17.47 15.71 18.14
N MET A 185 -18.74 15.28 18.19
CA MET A 185 -19.58 15.10 17.00
C MET A 185 -19.80 16.45 16.30
N ASP A 186 -19.41 16.52 15.06
CA ASP A 186 -19.77 17.59 14.15
C ASP A 186 -21.10 17.22 13.46
N LYS A 187 -22.14 17.97 13.72
CA LYS A 187 -23.50 17.67 13.22
C LYS A 187 -23.65 17.92 11.72
N GLU A 188 -22.84 18.82 11.16
CA GLU A 188 -22.87 19.16 9.73
C GLU A 188 -22.12 18.11 8.90
N LEU A 189 -20.97 17.65 9.42
CA LEU A 189 -20.13 16.68 8.73
C LEU A 189 -20.49 15.23 9.07
N GLY A 190 -21.23 14.99 10.14
CA GLY A 190 -21.68 13.65 10.53
C GLY A 190 -20.61 12.75 11.16
N TYR A 191 -19.45 13.29 11.54
CA TYR A 191 -18.37 12.53 12.19
C TYR A 191 -17.72 13.33 13.33
N LYS A 192 -17.02 12.61 14.23
CA LYS A 192 -16.34 13.23 15.37
C LYS A 192 -14.98 13.79 14.98
N ARG A 193 -14.67 15.02 15.46
CA ARG A 193 -13.39 15.69 15.19
C ARG A 193 -12.89 16.52 16.39
N LEU A 194 -11.62 16.89 16.32
CA LEU A 194 -10.93 17.64 17.37
C LEU A 194 -11.02 19.16 17.17
N GLY A 195 -11.41 19.64 15.99
CA GLY A 195 -11.45 21.07 15.65
C GLY A 195 -10.07 21.65 15.33
N ILE A 196 -9.20 20.86 14.70
CA ILE A 196 -7.85 21.25 14.28
C ILE A 196 -7.79 21.28 12.76
N GLY A 197 -7.32 22.40 12.20
CA GLY A 197 -7.06 22.55 10.77
C GLY A 197 -5.56 22.62 10.46
N SER A 198 -5.16 22.15 9.27
CA SER A 198 -3.78 22.23 8.78
C SER A 198 -3.33 23.66 8.53
N SER A 199 -2.03 23.91 8.64
CA SER A 199 -1.43 25.17 8.19
C SER A 199 -1.23 25.23 6.67
N GLY A 200 -1.53 24.14 5.96
CA GLY A 200 -1.35 24.01 4.52
C GLY A 200 0.05 23.55 4.12
N TYR A 201 0.27 23.51 2.82
CA TYR A 201 1.51 22.98 2.24
C TYR A 201 2.65 24.01 2.23
N SER A 202 3.84 23.54 2.59
CA SER A 202 5.10 24.28 2.48
C SER A 202 5.86 23.83 1.23
N LYS A 203 6.56 24.75 0.53
CA LYS A 203 7.37 24.39 -0.63
C LYS A 203 8.49 23.43 -0.24
N ALA A 204 8.67 22.37 -1.03
CA ALA A 204 9.72 21.40 -0.82
C ALA A 204 11.01 21.80 -1.56
N ASN A 205 12.14 21.53 -0.94
CA ASN A 205 13.44 21.39 -1.61
C ASN A 205 13.74 19.89 -1.79
N LEU A 206 14.85 19.57 -2.46
CA LEU A 206 15.19 18.17 -2.74
C LEU A 206 15.26 17.32 -1.46
N LEU A 207 15.91 17.81 -0.41
CA LEU A 207 16.06 17.07 0.85
C LEU A 207 14.71 16.84 1.53
N THR A 208 13.88 17.89 1.63
CA THR A 208 12.53 17.77 2.22
C THR A 208 11.62 16.91 1.36
N ALA A 209 11.77 16.89 0.03
CA ALA A 209 11.01 16.01 -0.84
C ALA A 209 11.29 14.53 -0.53
N PHE A 210 12.56 14.15 -0.35
CA PHE A 210 12.93 12.80 0.06
C PHE A 210 12.43 12.47 1.47
N GLN A 211 12.62 13.38 2.43
CA GLN A 211 12.21 13.17 3.82
C GLN A 211 10.70 12.97 3.94
N TYR A 212 9.90 13.89 3.38
CA TYR A 212 8.44 13.83 3.46
C TYR A 212 7.85 12.77 2.55
N GLY A 213 8.50 12.47 1.41
CA GLY A 213 8.17 11.29 0.61
C GLY A 213 8.29 10.00 1.42
N GLY A 214 9.34 9.88 2.25
CA GLY A 214 9.48 8.77 3.19
C GLY A 214 8.37 8.72 4.25
N TYR A 215 7.96 9.87 4.79
CA TYR A 215 6.85 9.94 5.75
C TYR A 215 5.51 9.56 5.12
N GLU A 216 5.25 9.94 3.86
CA GLU A 216 4.04 9.53 3.12
C GLU A 216 3.99 8.01 2.93
N VAL A 217 5.09 7.38 2.51
CA VAL A 217 5.13 5.91 2.37
C VAL A 217 4.94 5.22 3.73
N LYS A 218 5.64 5.69 4.77
CA LYS A 218 5.45 5.19 6.14
C LYS A 218 4.00 5.32 6.57
N PHE A 219 3.37 6.47 6.32
CA PHE A 219 1.96 6.69 6.63
C PHE A 219 1.06 5.62 5.99
N TRP A 220 1.20 5.36 4.69
CA TRP A 220 0.38 4.37 3.99
C TRP A 220 0.64 2.94 4.45
N ILE A 221 1.90 2.58 4.72
CA ILE A 221 2.26 1.28 5.31
C ILE A 221 1.59 1.11 6.68
N CYS A 222 1.75 2.09 7.58
CA CYS A 222 1.17 2.04 8.92
C CYS A 222 -0.36 1.98 8.87
N THR A 223 -0.99 2.79 8.01
CA THR A 223 -2.45 2.80 7.83
C THR A 223 -2.96 1.45 7.35
N THR A 224 -2.28 0.82 6.40
CA THR A 224 -2.64 -0.52 5.93
C THR A 224 -2.55 -1.55 7.05
N VAL A 225 -1.45 -1.54 7.82
CA VAL A 225 -1.26 -2.47 8.95
C VAL A 225 -2.32 -2.23 10.04
N ASP A 226 -2.62 -0.97 10.37
CA ASP A 226 -3.65 -0.64 11.37
C ASP A 226 -5.05 -1.08 10.89
N SER A 227 -5.38 -0.86 9.62
CA SER A 227 -6.66 -1.33 9.04
C SER A 227 -6.78 -2.86 9.08
N LEU A 228 -5.70 -3.58 8.76
CA LEU A 228 -5.68 -5.05 8.88
C LEU A 228 -5.85 -5.51 10.34
N LYS A 229 -5.21 -4.82 11.28
CA LYS A 229 -5.39 -5.10 12.71
C LYS A 229 -6.84 -4.88 13.14
N MET A 230 -7.47 -3.77 12.73
CA MET A 230 -8.87 -3.48 13.03
C MET A 230 -9.82 -4.54 12.44
N LEU A 231 -9.52 -5.03 11.23
CA LEU A 231 -10.26 -6.11 10.60
C LEU A 231 -10.15 -7.41 11.42
N VAL A 232 -8.94 -7.80 11.82
CA VAL A 232 -8.71 -9.03 12.60
C VAL A 232 -9.31 -8.94 14.00
N THR A 233 -9.32 -7.74 14.62
CA THR A 233 -9.93 -7.51 15.94
C THR A 233 -11.43 -7.28 15.88
N GLY A 234 -12.06 -7.31 14.69
CA GLY A 234 -13.51 -7.12 14.51
C GLY A 234 -13.99 -5.68 14.73
N GLN A 235 -13.09 -4.70 14.77
CA GLN A 235 -13.47 -3.28 14.89
C GLN A 235 -14.06 -2.72 13.59
N ILE A 236 -13.66 -3.28 12.45
CA ILE A 236 -14.26 -3.04 11.14
C ILE A 236 -14.77 -4.36 10.55
N GLY A 237 -15.88 -4.28 9.84
CA GLY A 237 -16.48 -5.45 9.19
C GLY A 237 -15.79 -5.79 7.86
N VAL A 238 -15.88 -7.07 7.46
CA VAL A 238 -15.39 -7.53 6.14
C VAL A 238 -16.14 -6.82 5.00
N ASN A 239 -17.34 -6.32 5.27
CA ASN A 239 -18.15 -5.56 4.31
C ASN A 239 -17.57 -4.17 3.98
N GLU A 240 -16.64 -3.68 4.80
CA GLU A 240 -15.95 -2.41 4.56
C GLU A 240 -14.73 -2.56 3.66
N LEU A 241 -14.31 -3.81 3.37
CA LEU A 241 -13.24 -4.07 2.42
C LEU A 241 -13.68 -3.66 1.01
N SER A 242 -12.80 -2.97 0.32
CA SER A 242 -12.96 -2.69 -1.11
C SER A 242 -12.23 -3.75 -1.92
N GLY A 243 -12.97 -4.43 -2.77
CA GLY A 243 -12.43 -5.37 -3.75
C GLY A 243 -12.04 -4.68 -5.07
N PRO A 244 -11.74 -5.46 -6.10
CA PRO A 244 -11.29 -4.92 -7.39
C PRO A 244 -12.30 -3.93 -8.00
N VAL A 245 -13.59 -4.19 -7.89
CA VAL A 245 -14.65 -3.31 -8.43
C VAL A 245 -14.73 -2.01 -7.64
N GLY A 246 -14.66 -2.07 -6.32
CA GLY A 246 -14.63 -0.90 -5.44
C GLY A 246 -13.42 0.00 -5.69
N ILE A 247 -12.25 -0.61 -5.87
CA ILE A 247 -11.02 0.15 -6.16
C ILE A 247 -11.10 0.85 -7.52
N VAL A 248 -11.57 0.15 -8.57
CA VAL A 248 -11.78 0.76 -9.90
C VAL A 248 -12.80 1.91 -9.81
N SER A 249 -13.88 1.72 -9.07
CA SER A 249 -14.89 2.77 -8.82
C SER A 249 -14.28 3.98 -8.10
N THR A 250 -13.45 3.76 -7.08
CA THR A 250 -12.76 4.84 -6.34
C THR A 250 -11.83 5.64 -7.26
N VAL A 251 -11.04 4.96 -8.10
CA VAL A 251 -10.16 5.62 -9.07
C VAL A 251 -10.97 6.44 -10.09
N ASP A 252 -12.08 5.89 -10.60
CA ASP A 252 -12.94 6.60 -11.56
C ASP A 252 -13.62 7.83 -10.93
N THR A 253 -14.09 7.72 -9.69
CA THR A 253 -14.67 8.84 -8.94
C THR A 253 -13.62 9.92 -8.68
N THR A 254 -12.43 9.54 -8.18
CA THR A 254 -11.32 10.47 -7.95
C THR A 254 -10.89 11.17 -9.25
N TYR A 255 -10.87 10.46 -10.37
CA TYR A 255 -10.61 11.06 -11.68
C TYR A 255 -11.68 12.09 -12.07
N LYS A 256 -12.96 11.75 -11.92
CA LYS A 256 -14.08 12.64 -12.28
C LYS A 256 -14.08 13.91 -11.43
N GLU A 257 -13.87 13.79 -10.13
CA GLU A 257 -13.79 14.92 -9.21
C GLU A 257 -12.59 15.82 -9.50
N SER A 258 -11.40 15.21 -9.68
CA SER A 258 -10.17 15.98 -9.94
C SER A 258 -10.17 16.68 -11.30
N ARG A 259 -10.88 16.14 -12.30
CA ARG A 259 -10.94 16.70 -13.65
C ARG A 259 -11.49 18.13 -13.67
N SER A 260 -12.42 18.48 -12.78
CA SER A 260 -12.99 19.83 -12.66
C SER A 260 -11.95 20.87 -12.24
N TYR A 261 -10.87 20.45 -11.59
CA TYR A 261 -9.74 21.29 -11.13
C TYR A 261 -8.56 21.32 -12.11
N GLY A 262 -8.68 20.66 -13.28
CA GLY A 262 -7.68 20.66 -14.33
C GLY A 262 -6.72 19.48 -14.32
N VAL A 263 -5.88 19.39 -15.38
CA VAL A 263 -4.98 18.24 -15.61
C VAL A 263 -3.98 18.03 -14.46
N PHE A 264 -3.46 19.11 -13.90
CA PHE A 264 -2.52 19.04 -12.77
C PHE A 264 -3.14 18.33 -11.57
N ALA A 265 -4.39 18.66 -11.21
CA ALA A 265 -5.09 18.01 -10.12
C ALA A 265 -5.31 16.50 -10.40
N VAL A 266 -5.65 16.14 -11.64
CA VAL A 266 -5.78 14.73 -12.06
C VAL A 266 -4.46 13.98 -11.85
N VAL A 267 -3.35 14.55 -12.33
CA VAL A 267 -2.01 13.91 -12.17
C VAL A 267 -1.68 13.70 -10.70
N VAL A 268 -1.85 14.73 -9.86
CA VAL A 268 -1.57 14.63 -8.42
C VAL A 268 -2.44 13.57 -7.75
N GLN A 269 -3.73 13.52 -8.05
CA GLN A 269 -4.63 12.53 -7.46
C GLN A 269 -4.34 11.10 -7.95
N MET A 270 -4.03 10.90 -9.22
CA MET A 270 -3.64 9.60 -9.74
C MET A 270 -2.31 9.11 -9.13
N LEU A 271 -1.34 10.00 -8.92
CA LEU A 271 -0.11 9.66 -8.20
C LEU A 271 -0.38 9.31 -6.73
N ASN A 272 -1.28 10.02 -6.03
CA ASN A 272 -1.70 9.66 -4.67
C ASN A 272 -2.34 8.26 -4.63
N MET A 273 -3.21 7.93 -5.60
CA MET A 273 -3.77 6.59 -5.73
C MET A 273 -2.67 5.54 -5.99
N ALA A 274 -1.68 5.87 -6.82
CA ALA A 274 -0.55 4.99 -7.09
C ALA A 274 0.27 4.69 -5.82
N ILE A 275 0.53 5.70 -4.99
CA ILE A 275 1.24 5.53 -3.71
C ILE A 275 0.45 4.62 -2.78
N LEU A 276 -0.84 4.92 -2.57
CA LEU A 276 -1.75 4.12 -1.75
C LEU A 276 -1.77 2.65 -2.21
N LEU A 277 -2.06 2.41 -3.48
CA LEU A 277 -2.21 1.05 -4.02
C LEU A 277 -0.90 0.29 -4.03
N SER A 278 0.22 0.95 -4.37
CA SER A 278 1.53 0.31 -4.35
C SER A 278 1.99 -0.04 -2.94
N ALA A 279 1.81 0.86 -1.96
CA ALA A 279 2.12 0.58 -0.57
C ALA A 279 1.24 -0.56 -0.01
N ASN A 280 -0.07 -0.54 -0.30
CA ASN A 280 -0.99 -1.60 0.10
C ASN A 280 -0.59 -2.95 -0.50
N LEU A 281 -0.30 -3.01 -1.81
CA LEU A 281 0.12 -4.24 -2.46
C LEU A 281 1.42 -4.77 -1.85
N GLY A 282 2.38 -3.89 -1.53
CA GLY A 282 3.61 -4.27 -0.83
C GLY A 282 3.36 -4.89 0.53
N VAL A 283 2.48 -4.28 1.36
CA VAL A 283 2.12 -4.82 2.68
C VAL A 283 1.35 -6.13 2.55
N MET A 284 0.32 -6.17 1.68
CA MET A 284 -0.51 -7.37 1.49
C MET A 284 0.32 -8.57 1.04
N ASN A 285 1.25 -8.36 0.09
CA ASN A 285 2.11 -9.44 -0.39
C ASN A 285 3.15 -9.91 0.65
N LEU A 286 3.46 -9.12 1.68
CA LEU A 286 4.29 -9.55 2.80
C LEU A 286 3.53 -10.28 3.90
N LEU A 287 2.19 -10.34 3.85
CA LEU A 287 1.42 -11.11 4.83
C LEU A 287 1.77 -12.60 4.74
N PRO A 288 1.86 -13.30 5.88
CA PRO A 288 2.16 -14.72 5.93
C PRO A 288 0.96 -15.57 5.49
N LEU A 289 0.37 -15.21 4.36
CA LEU A 289 -0.77 -15.90 3.78
C LEU A 289 -0.31 -16.77 2.61
N PRO A 290 -0.78 -18.03 2.53
CA PRO A 290 -0.50 -18.87 1.37
C PRO A 290 -0.97 -18.19 0.08
N ALA A 291 -0.32 -18.49 -1.02
CA ALA A 291 -0.50 -17.87 -2.33
C ALA A 291 0.08 -16.46 -2.51
N LEU A 292 0.51 -15.79 -1.45
CA LEU A 292 1.24 -14.53 -1.51
C LEU A 292 2.75 -14.76 -1.29
N ASP A 293 3.58 -13.77 -1.65
CA ASP A 293 5.03 -13.82 -1.45
C ASP A 293 5.40 -14.04 0.02
N GLY A 294 4.67 -13.40 0.94
CA GLY A 294 4.86 -13.56 2.38
C GLY A 294 4.65 -14.99 2.85
N GLY A 295 3.71 -15.72 2.26
CA GLY A 295 3.54 -17.16 2.53
C GLY A 295 4.76 -17.96 2.10
N ARG A 296 5.31 -17.70 0.90
CA ARG A 296 6.56 -18.32 0.42
C ARG A 296 7.76 -17.94 1.31
N LEU A 297 7.85 -16.68 1.72
CA LEU A 297 8.90 -16.23 2.64
C LEU A 297 8.87 -17.00 3.97
N VAL A 298 7.69 -17.31 4.52
CA VAL A 298 7.58 -18.14 5.74
C VAL A 298 8.23 -19.49 5.55
N PHE A 299 7.95 -20.21 4.45
CA PHE A 299 8.58 -21.50 4.17
C PHE A 299 10.10 -21.38 4.02
N LEU A 300 10.57 -20.35 3.32
CA LEU A 300 12.01 -20.09 3.17
C LEU A 300 12.70 -19.74 4.50
N PHE A 301 12.05 -18.97 5.38
CA PHE A 301 12.58 -18.71 6.72
C PHE A 301 12.61 -19.97 7.59
N VAL A 302 11.58 -20.80 7.51
CA VAL A 302 11.57 -22.11 8.19
C VAL A 302 12.72 -22.99 7.68
N GLU A 303 12.97 -23.01 6.38
CA GLU A 303 14.10 -23.72 5.77
C GLU A 303 15.43 -23.15 6.28
N ALA A 304 15.60 -21.83 6.30
CA ALA A 304 16.82 -21.17 6.78
C ALA A 304 17.15 -21.54 8.24
N ILE A 305 16.12 -21.64 9.10
CA ILE A 305 16.29 -22.00 10.52
C ILE A 305 16.56 -23.50 10.69
N ARG A 306 15.84 -24.36 9.95
CA ARG A 306 15.95 -25.83 10.08
C ARG A 306 17.11 -26.41 9.32
N GLY A 307 17.71 -25.71 8.36
CA GLY A 307 18.73 -26.21 7.45
C GLY A 307 18.22 -27.29 6.47
N LYS A 308 16.90 -27.51 6.40
CA LYS A 308 16.26 -28.48 5.51
C LYS A 308 14.99 -27.91 4.92
N ARG A 309 14.82 -28.08 3.62
CA ARG A 309 13.64 -27.66 2.87
C ARG A 309 12.37 -28.36 3.40
N VAL A 310 11.27 -27.63 3.41
CA VAL A 310 9.94 -28.22 3.58
C VAL A 310 9.62 -29.04 2.33
N PRO A 311 9.05 -30.26 2.45
CA PRO A 311 8.67 -31.04 1.28
C PRO A 311 7.77 -30.21 0.34
N PRO A 312 8.09 -30.15 -0.98
CA PRO A 312 7.34 -29.35 -1.95
C PRO A 312 5.86 -29.69 -2.01
N GLU A 313 5.51 -30.96 -1.88
CA GLU A 313 4.12 -31.39 -1.82
C GLU A 313 3.32 -30.71 -0.70
N LYS A 314 3.92 -30.59 0.50
CA LYS A 314 3.25 -29.92 1.66
C LYS A 314 3.10 -28.42 1.43
N GLU A 315 4.13 -27.80 0.87
CA GLU A 315 4.10 -26.38 0.48
C GLU A 315 3.00 -26.17 -0.56
N GLY A 316 2.92 -27.03 -1.60
CA GLY A 316 1.90 -26.97 -2.64
C GLY A 316 0.48 -27.10 -2.09
N TYR A 317 0.21 -28.03 -1.17
CA TYR A 317 -1.12 -28.16 -0.54
C TYR A 317 -1.51 -26.92 0.25
N VAL A 318 -0.58 -26.33 1.00
CA VAL A 318 -0.84 -25.11 1.78
C VAL A 318 -1.11 -23.94 0.84
N HIS A 319 -0.33 -23.79 -0.24
CA HIS A 319 -0.58 -22.75 -1.25
C HIS A 319 -1.92 -22.94 -1.95
N LEU A 320 -2.28 -24.16 -2.34
CA LEU A 320 -3.57 -24.47 -2.96
C LEU A 320 -4.76 -24.09 -2.04
N ALA A 321 -4.67 -24.49 -0.76
CA ALA A 321 -5.69 -24.12 0.22
C ALA A 321 -5.81 -22.59 0.38
N GLY A 322 -4.69 -21.88 0.37
CA GLY A 322 -4.67 -20.42 0.42
C GLY A 322 -5.28 -19.77 -0.82
N ILE A 323 -4.98 -20.29 -2.02
CA ILE A 323 -5.59 -19.81 -3.27
C ILE A 323 -7.11 -19.95 -3.20
N ILE A 324 -7.62 -21.13 -2.77
CA ILE A 324 -9.06 -21.37 -2.66
C ILE A 324 -9.68 -20.36 -1.66
N LEU A 325 -9.07 -20.17 -0.50
CA LEU A 325 -9.55 -19.23 0.51
C LEU A 325 -9.58 -17.79 -0.03
N LEU A 326 -8.52 -17.34 -0.68
CA LEU A 326 -8.44 -16.00 -1.27
C LEU A 326 -9.45 -15.81 -2.41
N MET A 327 -9.68 -16.83 -3.23
CA MET A 327 -10.70 -16.80 -4.28
C MET A 327 -12.12 -16.67 -3.69
N LEU A 328 -12.43 -17.41 -2.63
CA LEU A 328 -13.71 -17.29 -1.93
C LEU A 328 -13.89 -15.89 -1.31
N LEU A 329 -12.85 -15.38 -0.65
CA LEU A 329 -12.84 -14.02 -0.11
C LEU A 329 -13.04 -12.97 -1.23
N MET A 330 -12.34 -13.12 -2.35
CA MET A 330 -12.46 -12.21 -3.49
C MET A 330 -13.89 -12.20 -4.07
N VAL A 331 -14.52 -13.37 -4.22
CA VAL A 331 -15.91 -13.46 -4.69
C VAL A 331 -16.85 -12.77 -3.70
N PHE A 332 -16.66 -13.00 -2.39
CA PHE A 332 -17.46 -12.35 -1.34
C PHE A 332 -17.32 -10.82 -1.37
N VAL A 333 -16.07 -10.32 -1.40
CA VAL A 333 -15.82 -8.87 -1.42
C VAL A 333 -16.34 -8.24 -2.72
N MET A 334 -16.18 -8.91 -3.87
CA MET A 334 -16.72 -8.44 -5.14
C MET A 334 -18.25 -8.35 -5.13
N PHE A 335 -18.92 -9.32 -4.50
CA PHE A 335 -20.37 -9.26 -4.30
C PHE A 335 -20.78 -8.05 -3.44
N ASN A 336 -20.05 -7.77 -2.36
CA ASN A 336 -20.27 -6.59 -1.54
C ASN A 336 -20.02 -5.29 -2.29
N ASP A 337 -18.95 -5.20 -3.10
CA ASP A 337 -18.68 -4.04 -3.94
C ASP A 337 -19.84 -3.74 -4.88
N ILE A 338 -20.35 -4.78 -5.57
CA ILE A 338 -21.47 -4.66 -6.50
C ILE A 338 -22.72 -4.18 -5.75
N ASN A 339 -23.03 -4.78 -4.61
CA ASN A 339 -24.18 -4.38 -3.81
C ASN A 339 -24.09 -2.92 -3.36
N ARG A 340 -22.90 -2.47 -2.90
CA ARG A 340 -22.66 -1.09 -2.46
C ARG A 340 -22.81 -0.10 -3.61
N ILE A 341 -22.29 -0.43 -4.79
CA ILE A 341 -22.28 0.48 -5.94
C ILE A 341 -23.67 0.57 -6.62
N PHE A 342 -24.38 -0.57 -6.77
CA PHE A 342 -25.62 -0.63 -7.54
C PHE A 342 -26.87 -0.58 -6.67
N LEU A 343 -26.83 -1.03 -5.43
CA LEU A 343 -28.00 -1.10 -4.54
C LEU A 343 -27.95 -0.07 -3.41
N GLY A 344 -26.85 0.68 -3.25
CA GLY A 344 -26.71 1.72 -2.23
C GLY A 344 -26.75 1.19 -0.78
N ARG A 345 -26.39 -0.08 -0.57
CA ARG A 345 -26.46 -0.76 0.73
C ARG A 345 -25.08 -1.06 1.27
#